data_454180d1cdfebaec6a32eb374a5187f3
#
_entry.id   454180d1cdfebaec6a32eb374a5187f3
#
_cell.length_a   1.000
_cell.length_b   1.000
_cell.length_c   1.000
_cell.angle_alpha   90.00
_cell.angle_beta   90.00
_cell.angle_gamma   90.00
#
_symmetry.space_group_name_H-M   'P 1'
#
loop_
_entity.id
_entity.type
_entity.pdbx_description
1 polymer ?
#
loop_
_entity_poly.entity_id
_entity_poly.type
_entity_poly.pdbx_seq_one_letter_code
_entity_poly.pdbx_strand_id
1 'polypeptide(L)'
;MTETFVLESHHDRLLLHGLVVRPEQEPCRGILQVAHGMCEHKERYLPFLQEMADHGYLCIIHDHRGHGESVRQPEDLGYFYPDGGTAIVSDLYQVTRWIREQYPELPLYLFGHSMGSLVVRCYLKRYPDVPDGVFVCGSPSAVFGMGLGERVRALLARKKGAQYHSPILAEALFGGFQKPFREEDRPNAWICSDPAVVDAYNADPLCSFNFSLNGYEALLYLLRTVYSTEDWRVT
;
A
#
# COMPACT_ATOMS: atom_id res chain seq x y z
N MET A 1 19.50 -10.35 -8.00
CA MET A 1 20.21 -9.10 -7.59
C MET A 1 19.17 -8.05 -7.18
N THR A 2 19.37 -7.38 -6.02
CA THR A 2 18.44 -6.34 -5.52
C THR A 2 19.08 -4.96 -5.71
N GLU A 3 18.32 -4.02 -6.28
CA GLU A 3 18.73 -2.64 -6.55
C GLU A 3 17.69 -1.69 -5.94
N THR A 4 18.13 -0.52 -5.48
CA THR A 4 17.25 0.56 -5.02
C THR A 4 17.00 1.56 -6.14
N PHE A 5 15.83 2.19 -6.12
CA PHE A 5 15.55 3.36 -6.95
C PHE A 5 14.82 4.44 -6.16
N VAL A 6 14.90 5.67 -6.65
CA VAL A 6 14.14 6.80 -6.12
C VAL A 6 13.53 7.54 -7.30
N LEU A 7 12.21 7.81 -7.21
CA LEU A 7 11.48 8.62 -8.17
C LEU A 7 10.83 9.81 -7.47
N GLU A 8 10.87 10.98 -8.07
CA GLU A 8 10.13 12.14 -7.57
C GLU A 8 8.67 12.06 -8.06
N SER A 9 7.71 11.99 -7.14
CA SER A 9 6.28 11.96 -7.47
C SER A 9 5.88 13.19 -8.32
N HIS A 10 5.24 12.94 -9.44
CA HIS A 10 4.72 14.00 -10.31
C HIS A 10 3.61 14.83 -9.64
N HIS A 11 2.99 14.31 -8.56
CA HIS A 11 1.90 14.95 -7.89
C HIS A 11 2.38 16.13 -7.01
N ASP A 12 3.40 15.90 -6.18
CA ASP A 12 3.82 16.84 -5.13
C ASP A 12 5.33 16.79 -4.81
N ARG A 13 6.12 16.14 -5.69
CA ARG A 13 7.58 16.01 -5.59
C ARG A 13 8.05 15.20 -4.37
N LEU A 14 7.18 14.40 -3.77
CA LEU A 14 7.59 13.45 -2.74
C LEU A 14 8.56 12.43 -3.37
N LEU A 15 9.63 12.10 -2.66
CA LEU A 15 10.53 11.04 -3.09
C LEU A 15 9.90 9.68 -2.80
N LEU A 16 9.74 8.87 -3.83
CA LEU A 16 9.22 7.50 -3.77
C LEU A 16 10.42 6.55 -3.80
N HIS A 17 10.66 5.87 -2.70
CA HIS A 17 11.77 4.93 -2.55
C HIS A 17 11.30 3.51 -2.88
N GLY A 18 12.07 2.79 -3.67
CA GLY A 18 11.68 1.45 -4.10
C GLY A 18 12.84 0.49 -4.30
N LEU A 19 12.47 -0.76 -4.59
CA LEU A 19 13.36 -1.88 -4.85
C LEU A 19 13.01 -2.53 -6.19
N VAL A 20 14.04 -2.95 -6.90
CA VAL A 20 13.93 -3.87 -8.04
C VAL A 20 14.71 -5.14 -7.69
N VAL A 21 14.06 -6.29 -7.78
CA VAL A 21 14.70 -7.60 -7.63
C VAL A 21 14.69 -8.28 -8.99
N ARG A 22 15.90 -8.49 -9.53
CA ARG A 22 16.08 -9.07 -10.85
C ARG A 22 16.23 -10.59 -10.77
N PRO A 23 15.63 -11.35 -11.69
CA PRO A 23 15.93 -12.77 -11.84
C PRO A 23 17.39 -12.97 -12.26
N GLU A 24 17.95 -14.11 -11.86
CA GLU A 24 19.28 -14.51 -12.34
C GLU A 24 19.24 -15.18 -13.72
N GLN A 25 18.05 -15.69 -14.09
CA GLN A 25 17.84 -16.44 -15.32
C GLN A 25 17.18 -15.55 -16.39
N GLU A 26 17.70 -15.63 -17.60
CA GLU A 26 17.11 -15.04 -18.81
C GLU A 26 16.50 -16.15 -19.71
N PRO A 27 15.41 -15.89 -20.43
CA PRO A 27 14.68 -14.63 -20.52
C PRO A 27 13.73 -14.40 -19.34
N CYS A 28 13.53 -13.15 -18.99
CA CYS A 28 12.58 -12.72 -17.99
C CYS A 28 11.14 -13.03 -18.43
N ARG A 29 10.31 -13.61 -17.53
CA ARG A 29 8.93 -14.02 -17.84
C ARG A 29 7.93 -12.87 -17.82
N GLY A 30 8.23 -11.81 -17.09
CA GLY A 30 7.36 -10.66 -16.93
C GLY A 30 7.77 -9.80 -15.74
N ILE A 31 7.05 -8.71 -15.56
CA ILE A 31 7.22 -7.78 -14.46
C ILE A 31 6.15 -8.05 -13.40
N LEU A 32 6.53 -8.19 -12.14
CA LEU A 32 5.63 -8.21 -11.00
C LEU A 32 5.80 -6.93 -10.18
N GLN A 33 4.86 -6.00 -10.30
CA GLN A 33 4.83 -4.79 -9.50
C GLN A 33 3.95 -4.98 -8.29
N VAL A 34 4.50 -4.76 -7.09
CA VAL A 34 3.84 -5.00 -5.81
C VAL A 34 3.42 -3.68 -5.16
N ALA A 35 2.20 -3.64 -4.64
CA ALA A 35 1.64 -2.59 -3.80
C ALA A 35 1.38 -3.17 -2.40
N HIS A 36 2.15 -2.71 -1.42
CA HIS A 36 2.11 -3.20 -0.05
C HIS A 36 0.88 -2.71 0.75
N GLY A 37 0.65 -3.27 1.91
CA GLY A 37 -0.46 -2.94 2.79
C GLY A 37 -0.22 -1.70 3.67
N MET A 38 -1.15 -1.49 4.60
CA MET A 38 -1.08 -0.43 5.60
C MET A 38 -0.03 -0.73 6.66
N CYS A 39 0.71 0.30 7.11
CA CYS A 39 1.69 0.19 8.19
C CYS A 39 2.74 -0.90 7.97
N GLU A 40 3.25 -0.96 6.76
CA GLU A 40 4.37 -1.82 6.36
C GLU A 40 5.22 -1.10 5.29
N HIS A 41 6.29 -1.71 4.82
CA HIS A 41 7.23 -1.12 3.87
C HIS A 41 7.81 -2.16 2.92
N LYS A 42 8.52 -1.70 1.88
CA LYS A 42 9.03 -2.51 0.77
C LYS A 42 9.93 -3.68 1.19
N GLU A 43 10.77 -3.50 2.21
CA GLU A 43 11.72 -4.54 2.63
C GLU A 43 11.04 -5.78 3.23
N ARG A 44 9.83 -5.64 3.76
CA ARG A 44 9.04 -6.78 4.26
C ARG A 44 8.67 -7.78 3.16
N TYR A 45 8.66 -7.32 1.92
CA TYR A 45 8.34 -8.14 0.76
C TYR A 45 9.57 -8.81 0.12
N LEU A 46 10.81 -8.51 0.59
CA LEU A 46 12.02 -9.09 -0.01
C LEU A 46 12.00 -10.61 -0.14
N PRO A 47 11.56 -11.41 0.85
CA PRO A 47 11.48 -12.86 0.69
C PRO A 47 10.53 -13.28 -0.44
N PHE A 48 9.37 -12.62 -0.56
CA PHE A 48 8.41 -12.88 -1.64
C PHE A 48 8.94 -12.45 -3.01
N LEU A 49 9.57 -11.27 -3.08
CA LEU A 49 10.14 -10.76 -4.33
C LEU A 49 11.30 -11.64 -4.81
N GLN A 50 12.13 -12.15 -3.89
CA GLN A 50 13.22 -13.06 -4.22
C GLN A 50 12.67 -14.38 -4.77
N GLU A 51 11.68 -14.99 -4.11
CA GLU A 51 11.01 -16.21 -4.59
C GLU A 51 10.45 -16.02 -6.01
N MET A 52 9.81 -14.88 -6.27
CA MET A 52 9.28 -14.58 -7.60
C MET A 52 10.38 -14.33 -8.62
N ALA A 53 11.48 -13.72 -8.22
CA ALA A 53 12.65 -13.52 -9.08
C ALA A 53 13.32 -14.87 -9.42
N ASP A 54 13.42 -15.80 -8.47
CA ASP A 54 13.94 -17.15 -8.71
C ASP A 54 13.06 -17.93 -9.69
N HIS A 55 11.77 -17.55 -9.80
CA HIS A 55 10.84 -18.07 -10.82
C HIS A 55 10.86 -17.28 -12.14
N GLY A 56 11.80 -16.34 -12.30
CA GLY A 56 12.06 -15.62 -13.56
C GLY A 56 11.25 -14.33 -13.73
N TYR A 57 10.69 -13.75 -12.67
CA TYR A 57 10.00 -12.46 -12.74
C TYR A 57 10.90 -11.31 -12.30
N LEU A 58 10.86 -10.21 -13.04
CA LEU A 58 11.41 -8.93 -12.61
C LEU A 58 10.45 -8.32 -11.59
N CYS A 59 10.84 -8.26 -10.33
CA CYS A 59 9.97 -7.76 -9.27
C CYS A 59 10.29 -6.32 -8.93
N ILE A 60 9.26 -5.49 -8.74
CA ILE A 60 9.39 -4.09 -8.35
C ILE A 60 8.38 -3.76 -7.24
N ILE A 61 8.83 -3.02 -6.25
CA ILE A 61 8.02 -2.49 -5.18
C ILE A 61 8.53 -1.10 -4.78
N HIS A 62 7.64 -0.21 -4.36
CA HIS A 62 8.03 1.04 -3.73
C HIS A 62 7.23 1.24 -2.44
N ASP A 63 7.81 1.99 -1.50
CA ASP A 63 7.07 2.46 -0.34
C ASP A 63 5.98 3.44 -0.80
N HIS A 64 4.74 3.15 -0.43
CA HIS A 64 3.66 4.11 -0.65
C HIS A 64 3.93 5.41 0.12
N ARG A 65 3.42 6.53 -0.38
CA ARG A 65 3.48 7.81 0.36
C ARG A 65 3.01 7.65 1.80
N GLY A 66 3.72 8.26 2.73
CA GLY A 66 3.45 8.12 4.16
C GLY A 66 3.89 6.77 4.76
N HIS A 67 4.72 5.99 4.05
CA HIS A 67 5.25 4.72 4.49
C HIS A 67 6.75 4.61 4.21
N GLY A 68 7.42 3.76 5.00
CA GLY A 68 8.84 3.46 4.81
C GLY A 68 9.69 4.73 4.67
N GLU A 69 10.47 4.80 3.59
CA GLU A 69 11.29 5.96 3.26
C GLU A 69 10.56 7.01 2.39
N SER A 70 9.34 6.73 1.92
CA SER A 70 8.55 7.66 1.10
C SER A 70 7.78 8.67 1.97
N VAL A 71 8.52 9.37 2.81
CA VAL A 71 8.11 10.46 3.70
C VAL A 71 9.08 11.62 3.59
N ARG A 72 8.64 12.85 3.90
CA ARG A 72 9.54 14.01 3.92
C ARG A 72 10.35 14.09 5.21
N GLN A 73 9.81 13.56 6.29
CA GLN A 73 10.43 13.45 7.61
C GLN A 73 9.84 12.24 8.36
N PRO A 74 10.55 11.63 9.32
CA PRO A 74 10.09 10.43 10.02
C PRO A 74 8.72 10.59 10.70
N GLU A 75 8.38 11.78 11.15
CA GLU A 75 7.11 12.10 11.82
C GLU A 75 5.91 12.06 10.87
N ASP A 76 6.15 12.03 9.55
CA ASP A 76 5.10 11.95 8.53
C ASP A 76 4.63 10.51 8.24
N LEU A 77 5.14 9.49 8.96
CA LEU A 77 4.61 8.13 8.83
C LEU A 77 3.11 8.11 9.09
N GLY A 78 2.35 7.58 8.13
CA GLY A 78 0.89 7.58 8.15
C GLY A 78 0.22 8.88 7.65
N TYR A 79 0.99 9.87 7.20
CA TYR A 79 0.49 11.10 6.59
C TYR A 79 0.70 11.06 5.07
N PHE A 80 -0.38 11.09 4.28
CA PHE A 80 -0.36 10.87 2.83
C PHE A 80 -0.25 12.17 2.02
N TYR A 81 -0.05 13.29 2.66
CA TYR A 81 -0.02 14.63 2.06
C TYR A 81 -1.36 15.02 1.39
N PRO A 82 -1.52 16.23 0.85
CA PRO A 82 -2.75 16.59 0.16
C PRO A 82 -3.09 15.64 -0.99
N ASP A 83 -4.38 15.38 -1.18
CA ASP A 83 -4.91 14.49 -2.22
C ASP A 83 -4.36 13.05 -2.20
N GLY A 84 -3.89 12.59 -1.03
CA GLY A 84 -3.17 11.33 -0.86
C GLY A 84 -3.86 10.10 -1.44
N GLY A 85 -5.18 10.02 -1.39
CA GLY A 85 -5.94 8.92 -1.98
C GLY A 85 -5.87 8.87 -3.52
N THR A 86 -5.78 10.01 -4.17
CA THR A 86 -5.56 10.11 -5.63
C THR A 86 -4.09 9.92 -5.96
N ALA A 87 -3.22 10.54 -5.18
CA ALA A 87 -1.79 10.58 -5.42
C ALA A 87 -1.15 9.18 -5.31
N ILE A 88 -1.53 8.35 -4.31
CA ILE A 88 -1.01 6.98 -4.15
C ILE A 88 -1.24 6.10 -5.39
N VAL A 89 -2.39 6.27 -6.06
CA VAL A 89 -2.70 5.55 -7.30
C VAL A 89 -1.86 6.08 -8.46
N SER A 90 -1.64 7.39 -8.52
CA SER A 90 -0.81 8.04 -9.54
C SER A 90 0.67 7.69 -9.36
N ASP A 91 1.16 7.59 -8.12
CA ASP A 91 2.51 7.16 -7.80
C ASP A 91 2.75 5.72 -8.26
N LEU A 92 1.82 4.79 -8.00
CA LEU A 92 1.90 3.42 -8.50
C LEU A 92 1.98 3.39 -10.02
N TYR A 93 1.17 4.20 -10.72
CA TYR A 93 1.21 4.31 -12.18
C TYR A 93 2.52 4.91 -12.69
N GLN A 94 3.08 5.90 -12.00
CA GLN A 94 4.38 6.48 -12.35
C GLN A 94 5.50 5.44 -12.28
N VAL A 95 5.51 4.60 -11.24
CA VAL A 95 6.46 3.47 -11.13
C VAL A 95 6.24 2.46 -12.25
N THR A 96 4.98 2.17 -12.59
CA THR A 96 4.64 1.32 -13.75
C THR A 96 5.25 1.87 -15.04
N ARG A 97 5.06 3.14 -15.30
CA ARG A 97 5.60 3.76 -16.52
C ARG A 97 7.13 3.71 -16.56
N TRP A 98 7.76 4.02 -15.42
CA TRP A 98 9.21 4.01 -15.31
C TRP A 98 9.81 2.62 -15.63
N ILE A 99 9.20 1.53 -15.15
CA ILE A 99 9.70 0.18 -15.44
C ILE A 99 9.34 -0.27 -16.86
N ARG A 100 8.18 0.11 -17.38
CA ARG A 100 7.75 -0.18 -18.75
C ARG A 100 8.65 0.48 -19.80
N GLU A 101 9.20 1.66 -19.54
CA GLU A 101 10.15 2.32 -20.42
C GLU A 101 11.45 1.52 -20.58
N GLN A 102 11.83 0.74 -19.57
CA GLN A 102 13.01 -0.13 -19.59
C GLN A 102 12.72 -1.51 -20.19
N TYR A 103 11.50 -2.01 -20.03
CA TYR A 103 11.06 -3.35 -20.44
C TYR A 103 9.71 -3.30 -21.15
N PRO A 104 9.64 -2.69 -22.35
CA PRO A 104 8.35 -2.44 -23.03
C PRO A 104 7.62 -3.73 -23.47
N GLU A 105 8.36 -4.80 -23.74
CA GLU A 105 7.82 -6.06 -24.29
C GLU A 105 7.42 -7.08 -23.21
N LEU A 106 7.81 -6.85 -21.93
CA LEU A 106 7.49 -7.80 -20.88
C LEU A 106 6.03 -7.63 -20.42
N PRO A 107 5.27 -8.71 -20.20
CA PRO A 107 3.97 -8.61 -19.55
C PRO A 107 4.11 -8.07 -18.13
N LEU A 108 3.15 -7.24 -17.72
CA LEU A 108 3.13 -6.60 -16.41
C LEU A 108 1.96 -7.12 -15.56
N TYR A 109 2.31 -7.60 -14.38
CA TYR A 109 1.35 -8.04 -13.39
C TYR A 109 1.40 -7.13 -12.16
N LEU A 110 0.23 -6.71 -11.68
CA LEU A 110 0.11 -5.98 -10.41
C LEU A 110 -0.28 -6.93 -9.29
N PHE A 111 0.39 -6.85 -8.16
CA PHE A 111 0.01 -7.56 -6.94
C PHE A 111 -0.27 -6.53 -5.84
N GLY A 112 -1.49 -6.53 -5.31
CA GLY A 112 -1.87 -5.64 -4.21
C GLY A 112 -2.30 -6.43 -2.97
N HIS A 113 -1.66 -6.13 -1.83
CA HIS A 113 -2.00 -6.72 -0.55
C HIS A 113 -2.73 -5.73 0.35
N SER A 114 -3.81 -6.13 1.00
CA SER A 114 -4.57 -5.33 1.96
C SER A 114 -4.90 -3.93 1.41
N MET A 115 -4.40 -2.83 1.99
CA MET A 115 -4.55 -1.48 1.43
C MET A 115 -4.04 -1.40 -0.02
N GLY A 116 -2.89 -2.02 -0.33
CA GLY A 116 -2.36 -2.08 -1.70
C GLY A 116 -3.32 -2.74 -2.68
N SER A 117 -4.16 -3.67 -2.22
CA SER A 117 -5.22 -4.26 -3.05
C SER A 117 -6.31 -3.24 -3.44
N LEU A 118 -6.58 -2.27 -2.59
CA LEU A 118 -7.46 -1.15 -2.93
C LEU A 118 -6.78 -0.22 -3.94
N VAL A 119 -5.48 0.02 -3.76
CA VAL A 119 -4.69 0.87 -4.68
C VAL A 119 -4.69 0.28 -6.09
N VAL A 120 -4.39 -1.02 -6.25
CA VAL A 120 -4.39 -1.67 -7.59
C VAL A 120 -5.79 -1.75 -8.20
N ARG A 121 -6.86 -1.90 -7.40
CA ARG A 121 -8.23 -1.84 -7.90
C ARG A 121 -8.64 -0.43 -8.34
N CYS A 122 -8.23 0.61 -7.61
CA CYS A 122 -8.39 2.00 -8.06
C CYS A 122 -7.57 2.30 -9.31
N TYR A 123 -6.36 1.70 -9.41
CA TYR A 123 -5.52 1.78 -10.59
C TYR A 123 -6.24 1.22 -11.82
N LEU A 124 -6.86 0.03 -11.72
CA LEU A 124 -7.61 -0.57 -12.81
C LEU A 124 -8.75 0.30 -13.33
N LYS A 125 -9.42 1.05 -12.46
CA LYS A 125 -10.46 2.00 -12.90
C LYS A 125 -9.91 3.12 -13.79
N ARG A 126 -8.67 3.54 -13.55
CA ARG A 126 -8.03 4.65 -14.29
C ARG A 126 -7.23 4.18 -15.49
N TYR A 127 -6.59 3.01 -15.37
CA TYR A 127 -5.63 2.49 -16.34
C TYR A 127 -5.90 1.00 -16.64
N PRO A 128 -7.12 0.65 -17.12
CA PRO A 128 -7.55 -0.75 -17.24
C PRO A 128 -6.73 -1.56 -18.23
N ASP A 129 -6.18 -0.92 -19.26
CA ASP A 129 -5.47 -1.56 -20.36
C ASP A 129 -3.95 -1.62 -20.15
N VAL A 130 -3.45 -1.24 -18.95
CA VAL A 130 -2.00 -1.19 -18.69
C VAL A 130 -1.45 -2.49 -18.13
N PRO A 131 -2.04 -3.13 -17.09
CA PRO A 131 -1.55 -4.41 -16.61
C PRO A 131 -2.15 -5.57 -17.41
N ASP A 132 -1.33 -6.61 -17.64
CA ASP A 132 -1.76 -7.87 -18.27
C ASP A 132 -2.50 -8.78 -17.27
N GLY A 133 -2.32 -8.56 -15.98
CA GLY A 133 -3.03 -9.27 -14.93
C GLY A 133 -2.90 -8.59 -13.56
N VAL A 134 -3.87 -8.88 -12.68
CA VAL A 134 -3.90 -8.29 -11.34
C VAL A 134 -4.22 -9.34 -10.29
N PHE A 135 -3.42 -9.37 -9.24
CA PHE A 135 -3.62 -10.19 -8.04
C PHE A 135 -4.10 -9.31 -6.89
N VAL A 136 -5.24 -9.65 -6.34
CA VAL A 136 -5.89 -8.93 -5.23
C VAL A 136 -5.87 -9.82 -3.99
N CYS A 137 -4.98 -9.54 -3.05
CA CYS A 137 -4.75 -10.36 -1.85
C CYS A 137 -5.25 -9.64 -0.60
N GLY A 138 -6.03 -10.31 0.25
CA GLY A 138 -6.49 -9.78 1.54
C GLY A 138 -7.27 -8.46 1.43
N SER A 139 -8.04 -8.26 0.35
CA SER A 139 -8.70 -6.99 0.07
C SER A 139 -9.77 -6.67 1.11
N PRO A 140 -9.72 -5.49 1.76
CA PRO A 140 -10.76 -5.07 2.70
C PRO A 140 -12.10 -4.93 2.01
N SER A 141 -13.17 -5.38 2.67
CA SER A 141 -14.55 -5.19 2.21
C SER A 141 -15.08 -3.80 2.56
N ALA A 142 -16.14 -3.37 1.86
CA ALA A 142 -16.89 -2.19 2.28
C ALA A 142 -17.45 -2.38 3.70
N VAL A 143 -17.22 -1.40 4.57
CA VAL A 143 -17.68 -1.45 5.96
C VAL A 143 -18.96 -0.63 6.10
N PHE A 144 -19.98 -1.24 6.74
CA PHE A 144 -21.18 -0.50 7.13
C PHE A 144 -20.80 0.66 8.09
N GLY A 145 -21.30 1.86 7.83
CA GLY A 145 -21.01 3.03 8.67
C GLY A 145 -19.81 3.89 8.23
N MET A 146 -19.17 3.60 7.10
CA MET A 146 -18.06 4.43 6.57
C MET A 146 -18.38 5.92 6.51
N GLY A 147 -19.62 6.29 6.18
CA GLY A 147 -20.04 7.69 6.12
C GLY A 147 -20.05 8.40 7.48
N LEU A 148 -20.35 7.68 8.58
CA LEU A 148 -20.24 8.23 9.93
C LEU A 148 -18.79 8.38 10.35
N GLY A 149 -17.95 7.37 10.06
CA GLY A 149 -16.51 7.42 10.31
C GLY A 149 -15.85 8.62 9.62
N GLU A 150 -16.24 8.89 8.37
CA GLU A 150 -15.75 10.04 7.62
C GLU A 150 -16.15 11.39 8.26
N ARG A 151 -17.39 11.52 8.73
CA ARG A 151 -17.84 12.75 9.41
C ARG A 151 -17.07 12.98 10.71
N VAL A 152 -16.82 11.91 11.49
CA VAL A 152 -16.02 11.99 12.72
C VAL A 152 -14.59 12.38 12.39
N ARG A 153 -13.97 11.72 11.39
CA ARG A 153 -12.62 12.05 10.91
C ARG A 153 -12.52 13.53 10.50
N ALA A 154 -13.46 14.00 9.66
CA ALA A 154 -13.47 15.37 9.17
C ALA A 154 -13.62 16.40 10.30
N LEU A 155 -14.48 16.12 11.30
CA LEU A 155 -14.63 16.98 12.47
C LEU A 155 -13.33 17.03 13.30
N LEU A 156 -12.68 15.89 13.50
CA LEU A 156 -11.39 15.83 14.21
C LEU A 156 -10.30 16.58 13.43
N ALA A 157 -10.23 16.42 12.10
CA ALA A 157 -9.25 17.13 11.25
C ALA A 157 -9.41 18.64 11.32
N ARG A 158 -10.64 19.16 11.37
CA ARG A 158 -10.90 20.59 11.56
C ARG A 158 -10.43 21.11 12.92
N LYS A 159 -10.47 20.29 13.96
CA LYS A 159 -10.11 20.69 15.35
C LYS A 159 -8.63 20.45 15.68
N LYS A 160 -8.04 19.38 15.17
CA LYS A 160 -6.71 18.90 15.56
C LYS A 160 -5.68 18.98 14.44
N GLY A 161 -6.11 19.25 13.21
CA GLY A 161 -5.26 19.22 12.01
C GLY A 161 -5.22 17.84 11.32
N ALA A 162 -4.84 17.84 10.05
CA ALA A 162 -4.83 16.65 9.20
C ALA A 162 -3.75 15.61 9.60
N GLN A 163 -2.67 16.09 10.22
CA GLN A 163 -1.55 15.23 10.69
C GLN A 163 -1.82 14.55 12.05
N TYR A 164 -2.92 14.89 12.72
CA TYR A 164 -3.23 14.30 14.02
C TYR A 164 -3.49 12.79 13.91
N HIS A 165 -2.82 12.00 14.73
CA HIS A 165 -3.03 10.56 14.89
C HIS A 165 -4.08 10.33 15.99
N SER A 166 -5.22 9.75 15.63
CA SER A 166 -6.34 9.52 16.55
C SER A 166 -6.38 8.08 17.05
N PRO A 167 -6.01 7.80 18.30
CA PRO A 167 -6.10 6.44 18.86
C PRO A 167 -7.54 5.89 18.87
N ILE A 168 -8.52 6.75 19.08
CA ILE A 168 -9.94 6.36 19.09
C ILE A 168 -10.38 5.90 17.70
N LEU A 169 -9.94 6.59 16.64
CA LEU A 169 -10.28 6.21 15.27
C LEU A 169 -9.55 4.93 14.86
N ALA A 170 -8.28 4.78 15.25
CA ALA A 170 -7.51 3.57 15.02
C ALA A 170 -8.18 2.35 15.67
N GLU A 171 -8.56 2.45 16.96
CA GLU A 171 -9.25 1.38 17.68
C GLU A 171 -10.62 1.05 17.05
N ALA A 172 -11.39 2.07 16.66
CA ALA A 172 -12.69 1.87 16.02
C ALA A 172 -12.59 1.14 14.67
N LEU A 173 -11.53 1.36 13.91
CA LEU A 173 -11.34 0.76 12.59
C LEU A 173 -10.63 -0.60 12.64
N PHE A 174 -9.66 -0.78 13.53
CA PHE A 174 -8.75 -1.93 13.52
C PHE A 174 -8.74 -2.75 14.83
N GLY A 175 -9.21 -2.21 15.95
CA GLY A 175 -9.22 -2.93 17.22
C GLY A 175 -10.03 -4.24 17.20
N GLY A 176 -10.91 -4.39 16.21
CA GLY A 176 -11.65 -5.62 15.95
C GLY A 176 -10.78 -6.80 15.53
N PHE A 177 -9.66 -6.56 14.85
CA PHE A 177 -8.80 -7.61 14.31
C PHE A 177 -8.06 -8.39 15.41
N GLN A 178 -7.69 -7.73 16.51
CA GLN A 178 -7.03 -8.39 17.64
C GLN A 178 -8.00 -9.24 18.49
N LYS A 179 -9.32 -9.05 18.37
CA LYS A 179 -10.29 -9.75 19.23
C LYS A 179 -10.22 -11.28 19.20
N PRO A 180 -10.05 -11.95 18.06
CA PRO A 180 -9.89 -13.40 18.01
C PRO A 180 -8.60 -13.92 18.67
N PHE A 181 -7.59 -13.05 18.84
CA PHE A 181 -6.25 -13.37 19.32
C PHE A 181 -5.98 -12.84 20.73
N ARG A 182 -7.03 -12.61 21.53
CA ARG A 182 -6.91 -12.03 22.88
C ARG A 182 -6.14 -12.88 23.88
N GLU A 183 -6.09 -14.19 23.65
CA GLU A 183 -5.36 -15.14 24.50
C GLU A 183 -3.85 -15.12 24.20
N GLU A 184 -3.48 -14.55 23.04
CA GLU A 184 -2.09 -14.31 22.69
C GLU A 184 -1.67 -12.97 23.28
N ASP A 185 -0.77 -12.97 24.25
CA ASP A 185 -0.16 -11.76 24.84
C ASP A 185 0.84 -11.13 23.87
N ARG A 186 0.36 -10.86 22.63
CA ARG A 186 1.15 -10.33 21.54
C ARG A 186 0.32 -9.34 20.71
N PRO A 187 0.68 -8.04 20.67
CA PRO A 187 0.05 -7.08 19.79
C PRO A 187 0.16 -7.54 18.32
N ASN A 188 -0.84 -7.20 17.52
CA ASN A 188 -0.88 -7.51 16.09
C ASN A 188 -0.78 -9.02 15.71
N ALA A 189 -1.13 -9.93 16.64
CA ALA A 189 -1.11 -11.38 16.41
C ALA A 189 -1.95 -11.83 15.18
N TRP A 190 -2.90 -11.00 14.75
CA TRP A 190 -3.72 -11.24 13.56
C TRP A 190 -2.98 -11.10 12.22
N ILE A 191 -1.76 -10.53 12.21
CA ILE A 191 -1.00 -10.25 10.98
C ILE A 191 -0.42 -11.52 10.37
N CYS A 192 0.11 -12.43 11.21
CA CYS A 192 0.75 -13.67 10.76
C CYS A 192 0.56 -14.77 11.81
N SER A 193 0.48 -16.02 11.35
CA SER A 193 0.47 -17.21 12.23
C SER A 193 1.84 -17.54 12.80
N ASP A 194 2.92 -17.02 12.22
CA ASP A 194 4.28 -17.18 12.77
C ASP A 194 4.57 -16.07 13.79
N PRO A 195 4.74 -16.43 15.08
CA PRO A 195 5.06 -15.47 16.13
C PRO A 195 6.31 -14.64 15.87
N ALA A 196 7.34 -15.21 15.26
CA ALA A 196 8.59 -14.50 14.99
C ALA A 196 8.39 -13.37 13.96
N VAL A 197 7.52 -13.58 12.98
CA VAL A 197 7.13 -12.54 11.99
C VAL A 197 6.36 -11.41 12.68
N VAL A 198 5.45 -11.75 13.60
CA VAL A 198 4.68 -10.75 14.37
C VAL A 198 5.60 -9.93 15.29
N ASP A 199 6.54 -10.59 15.97
CA ASP A 199 7.50 -9.91 16.86
C ASP A 199 8.42 -8.99 16.06
N ALA A 200 8.90 -9.41 14.89
CA ALA A 200 9.67 -8.56 13.98
C ALA A 200 8.87 -7.34 13.51
N TYR A 201 7.58 -7.54 13.14
CA TYR A 201 6.68 -6.44 12.78
C TYR A 201 6.48 -5.45 13.93
N ASN A 202 6.28 -5.94 15.15
CA ASN A 202 6.07 -5.09 16.33
C ASN A 202 7.32 -4.31 16.75
N ALA A 203 8.50 -4.86 16.47
CA ALA A 203 9.79 -4.21 16.75
C ALA A 203 10.20 -3.18 15.69
N ASP A 204 9.58 -3.22 14.52
CA ASP A 204 9.93 -2.35 13.39
C ASP A 204 9.24 -0.98 13.52
N PRO A 205 9.99 0.13 13.66
CA PRO A 205 9.40 1.47 13.74
C PRO A 205 8.68 1.89 12.45
N LEU A 206 9.02 1.28 11.30
CA LEU A 206 8.34 1.52 10.02
C LEU A 206 7.03 0.74 9.88
N CYS A 207 6.68 -0.11 10.87
CA CYS A 207 5.43 -0.86 10.93
C CYS A 207 4.55 -0.45 12.12
N SER A 208 5.14 0.02 13.19
CA SER A 208 4.46 0.29 14.48
C SER A 208 3.90 1.72 14.59
N PHE A 209 3.31 2.24 13.51
CA PHE A 209 2.66 3.55 13.50
C PHE A 209 1.17 3.46 13.22
N ASN A 210 0.44 4.54 13.47
CA ASN A 210 -0.96 4.70 13.11
C ASN A 210 -1.11 5.74 11.99
N PHE A 211 -2.16 5.62 11.19
CA PHE A 211 -2.45 6.67 10.22
C PHE A 211 -2.85 7.99 10.90
N SER A 212 -2.44 9.09 10.29
CA SER A 212 -2.99 10.41 10.56
C SER A 212 -4.44 10.50 10.06
N LEU A 213 -5.15 11.57 10.41
CA LEU A 213 -6.51 11.79 9.89
C LEU A 213 -6.53 11.93 8.37
N ASN A 214 -5.48 12.47 7.77
CA ASN A 214 -5.31 12.49 6.30
C ASN A 214 -5.04 11.09 5.72
N GLY A 215 -4.24 10.25 6.38
CA GLY A 215 -4.04 8.86 5.95
C GLY A 215 -5.35 8.06 5.95
N TYR A 216 -6.19 8.24 6.99
CA TYR A 216 -7.54 7.66 7.00
C TYR A 216 -8.46 8.23 5.92
N GLU A 217 -8.34 9.51 5.58
CA GLU A 217 -9.05 10.12 4.44
C GLU A 217 -8.70 9.41 3.13
N ALA A 218 -7.40 9.21 2.89
CA ALA A 218 -6.90 8.49 1.73
C ALA A 218 -7.42 7.05 1.68
N LEU A 219 -7.39 6.33 2.80
CA LEU A 219 -7.92 4.96 2.88
C LEU A 219 -9.42 4.90 2.57
N LEU A 220 -10.22 5.82 3.14
CA LEU A 220 -11.66 5.91 2.88
C LEU A 220 -11.96 6.31 1.42
N TYR A 221 -11.12 7.16 0.83
CA TYR A 221 -11.20 7.47 -0.60
C TYR A 221 -11.02 6.21 -1.46
N LEU A 222 -9.97 5.41 -1.20
CA LEU A 222 -9.71 4.16 -1.90
C LEU A 222 -10.89 3.19 -1.77
N LEU A 223 -11.40 2.98 -0.54
CA LEU A 223 -12.56 2.12 -0.29
C LEU A 223 -13.78 2.59 -1.09
N ARG A 224 -14.14 3.87 -1.02
CA ARG A 224 -15.29 4.41 -1.77
C ARG A 224 -15.12 4.26 -3.27
N THR A 225 -13.93 4.55 -3.78
CA THR A 225 -13.63 4.42 -5.21
C THR A 225 -13.78 2.98 -5.67
N VAL A 226 -13.22 2.02 -4.94
CA VAL A 226 -13.28 0.60 -5.29
C VAL A 226 -14.70 0.06 -5.30
N TYR A 227 -15.53 0.45 -4.32
CA TYR A 227 -16.89 -0.07 -4.18
C TYR A 227 -17.96 0.79 -4.85
N SER A 228 -17.60 1.91 -5.48
CA SER A 228 -18.47 2.61 -6.42
C SER A 228 -18.63 1.76 -7.68
N THR A 229 -19.84 1.75 -8.25
CA THR A 229 -20.12 1.12 -9.55
C THR A 229 -19.69 1.97 -10.74
N GLU A 230 -19.36 3.24 -10.49
CA GLU A 230 -18.88 4.18 -11.50
C GLU A 230 -17.46 3.79 -11.96
N ASP A 231 -17.15 4.07 -13.22
CA ASP A 231 -15.83 3.90 -13.85
C ASP A 231 -15.30 2.45 -13.96
N TRP A 232 -16.06 1.44 -13.58
CA TRP A 232 -15.75 0.07 -13.96
C TRP A 232 -16.11 -0.16 -15.43
N ARG A 233 -15.11 -0.38 -16.28
CA ARG A 233 -15.35 -0.85 -17.64
C ARG A 233 -15.72 -2.33 -17.55
N VAL A 234 -16.94 -2.64 -18.00
CA VAL A 234 -17.34 -4.04 -18.23
C VAL A 234 -16.80 -4.40 -19.61
N THR A 235 -15.81 -5.29 -19.65
CA THR A 235 -15.33 -5.89 -20.90
C THR A 235 -16.15 -7.13 -21.22
#